data_b5ba03ed6e2f18f890316b23f31452e4
#
_entry.id   b5ba03ed6e2f18f890316b23f31452e4
#
_cell.length_a   1.000
_cell.length_b   1.000
_cell.length_c   1.000
_cell.angle_alpha   90.00
_cell.angle_beta   90.00
_cell.angle_gamma   90.00
#
_symmetry.space_group_name_H-M   'P 1'
#
loop_
_entity.id
_entity.type
_entity.pdbx_description
1 polymer ?
#
loop_
_entity_poly.entity_id
_entity_poly.type
_entity_poly.pdbx_seq_one_letter_code
_entity_poly.pdbx_strand_id
1 'polypeptide(L)'
;YTGAATRMPIALAATKQGVRVDFTCELDAQAAADVANWNLEIWNYVWSSAYGSPEISTTETKVAATELGNDGRLQFSKAQMAERKHDPLVVKSATLSADRRSVFLAIPDLRPAMQMQLKYELKSADGAELRGQVINTIHSLAE
;
A
#
# COMPACT_ATOMS: atom_id res chain seq x y z
N TYR A 1 9.77 1.86 -29.97
CA TYR A 1 10.52 1.90 -28.70
C TYR A 1 11.58 2.98 -28.76
N THR A 2 11.54 3.94 -27.85
CA THR A 2 12.45 5.09 -27.87
C THR A 2 13.79 4.84 -27.15
N GLY A 3 13.99 3.68 -26.54
CA GLY A 3 15.16 3.37 -25.73
C GLY A 3 15.25 4.14 -24.39
N ALA A 4 14.20 4.87 -23.99
CA ALA A 4 14.18 5.56 -22.74
C ALA A 4 14.26 4.60 -21.55
N ALA A 5 15.09 4.88 -20.56
CA ALA A 5 15.20 4.08 -19.34
C ALA A 5 13.90 4.15 -18.55
N THR A 6 13.30 2.98 -18.29
CA THR A 6 12.12 2.87 -17.43
C THR A 6 12.54 2.93 -15.97
N ARG A 7 11.94 3.80 -15.20
CA ARG A 7 12.19 3.97 -13.75
C ARG A 7 10.90 3.71 -12.99
N MET A 8 10.73 2.48 -12.51
CA MET A 8 9.48 2.08 -11.84
C MET A 8 9.72 0.91 -10.88
N PRO A 9 8.85 0.72 -9.89
CA PRO A 9 8.82 -0.52 -9.12
C PRO A 9 8.36 -1.68 -9.99
N ILE A 10 8.95 -2.86 -9.79
CA ILE A 10 8.66 -4.07 -10.56
C ILE A 10 8.19 -5.24 -9.70
N ALA A 11 8.47 -5.21 -8.42
CA ALA A 11 8.05 -6.26 -7.49
C ALA A 11 7.86 -5.70 -6.08
N LEU A 12 6.94 -6.30 -5.36
CA LEU A 12 6.68 -6.01 -3.96
C LEU A 12 6.44 -7.33 -3.22
N ALA A 13 7.12 -7.51 -2.09
CA ALA A 13 6.95 -8.67 -1.21
C ALA A 13 6.68 -8.22 0.21
N ALA A 14 5.60 -8.73 0.81
CA ALA A 14 5.23 -8.47 2.20
C ALA A 14 5.65 -9.63 3.10
N THR A 15 6.36 -9.33 4.17
CA THR A 15 6.79 -10.29 5.21
C THR A 15 6.31 -9.82 6.58
N LYS A 16 6.49 -10.64 7.60
CA LYS A 16 6.16 -10.28 8.99
C LYS A 16 6.95 -9.06 9.50
N GLN A 17 8.11 -8.79 8.92
CA GLN A 17 8.99 -7.69 9.33
C GLN A 17 8.73 -6.41 8.54
N GLY A 18 8.12 -6.49 7.38
CA GLY A 18 7.88 -5.33 6.53
C GLY A 18 7.69 -5.65 5.06
N VAL A 19 7.97 -4.67 4.22
CA VAL A 19 7.76 -4.74 2.77
C VAL A 19 9.07 -4.49 2.04
N ARG A 20 9.38 -5.37 1.10
CA ARG A 20 10.47 -5.18 0.14
C ARG A 20 9.90 -4.69 -1.19
N VAL A 21 10.50 -3.66 -1.75
CA VAL A 21 10.14 -3.12 -3.07
C VAL A 21 11.36 -3.16 -3.98
N ASP A 22 11.22 -3.77 -5.15
CA ASP A 22 12.28 -3.85 -6.17
C ASP A 22 11.98 -2.86 -7.29
N PHE A 23 13.03 -2.22 -7.84
CA PHE A 23 12.94 -1.22 -8.90
C PHE A 23 13.75 -1.61 -10.13
N THR A 24 13.40 -1.04 -11.27
CA THR A 24 14.12 -1.23 -12.55
C THR A 24 15.44 -0.47 -12.61
N CYS A 25 15.66 0.50 -11.73
CA CYS A 25 16.81 1.39 -11.75
C CYS A 25 17.51 1.43 -10.38
N GLU A 26 18.73 1.89 -10.36
CA GLU A 26 19.42 2.21 -9.11
C GLU A 26 18.83 3.47 -8.48
N LEU A 27 18.65 3.45 -7.16
CA LEU A 27 18.06 4.52 -6.39
C LEU A 27 19.15 5.40 -5.75
N ASP A 28 18.83 6.68 -5.56
CA ASP A 28 19.62 7.55 -4.71
C ASP A 28 19.57 7.05 -3.26
N ALA A 29 20.74 6.84 -2.67
CA ALA A 29 20.85 6.20 -1.35
C ALA A 29 20.22 7.06 -0.25
N GLN A 30 20.37 8.38 -0.31
CA GLN A 30 19.82 9.27 0.70
C GLN A 30 18.29 9.34 0.62
N ALA A 31 17.76 9.50 -0.59
CA ALA A 31 16.31 9.55 -0.79
C ALA A 31 15.62 8.22 -0.43
N ALA A 32 16.23 7.09 -0.78
CA ALA A 32 15.67 5.77 -0.48
C ALA A 32 15.69 5.42 1.01
N ALA A 33 16.69 5.88 1.76
CA ALA A 33 16.81 5.64 3.20
C ALA A 33 15.96 6.57 4.07
N ASP A 34 15.45 7.65 3.51
CA ASP A 34 14.60 8.58 4.24
C ASP A 34 13.16 8.03 4.37
N VAL A 35 12.76 7.69 5.57
CA VAL A 35 11.43 7.15 5.87
C VAL A 35 10.30 8.12 5.54
N ALA A 36 10.55 9.42 5.53
CA ALA A 36 9.58 10.45 5.16
C ALA A 36 9.14 10.38 3.69
N ASN A 37 9.95 9.74 2.84
CA ASN A 37 9.64 9.54 1.43
C ASN A 37 8.72 8.34 1.16
N TRP A 38 8.36 7.61 2.21
CA TRP A 38 7.53 6.42 2.13
C TRP A 38 6.27 6.59 2.97
N ASN A 39 5.11 6.42 2.37
CA ASN A 39 3.82 6.49 3.05
C ASN A 39 3.03 5.22 2.76
N LEU A 40 2.59 4.55 3.80
CA LEU A 40 1.87 3.29 3.71
C LEU A 40 0.53 3.37 4.43
N GLU A 41 -0.51 2.94 3.75
CA GLU A 41 -1.85 2.77 4.32
C GLU A 41 -2.40 1.40 3.94
N ILE A 42 -3.19 0.82 4.85
CA ILE A 42 -3.93 -0.42 4.60
C ILE A 42 -5.39 -0.25 4.98
N TRP A 43 -6.26 -0.98 4.30
CA TRP A 43 -7.69 -1.01 4.62
C TRP A 43 -8.35 -2.28 4.12
N ASN A 44 -9.54 -2.54 4.64
CA ASN A 44 -10.44 -3.55 4.12
C ASN A 44 -11.64 -2.88 3.45
N TYR A 45 -12.46 -3.63 2.79
CA TYR A 45 -13.73 -3.17 2.25
C TYR A 45 -14.82 -4.24 2.44
N VAL A 46 -16.07 -3.79 2.44
CA VAL A 46 -17.23 -4.67 2.58
C VAL A 46 -17.98 -4.71 1.25
N TRP A 47 -18.23 -5.90 0.77
CA TRP A 47 -19.06 -6.09 -0.42
C TRP A 47 -20.50 -5.61 -0.16
N SER A 48 -21.02 -4.77 -1.02
CA SER A 48 -22.39 -4.29 -0.96
C SER A 48 -23.10 -4.52 -2.28
N SER A 49 -24.45 -4.46 -2.26
CA SER A 49 -25.25 -4.51 -3.48
C SER A 49 -25.22 -3.22 -4.29
N ALA A 50 -24.82 -2.11 -3.67
CA ALA A 50 -24.65 -0.82 -4.33
C ALA A 50 -23.35 -0.75 -5.12
N TYR A 51 -23.28 0.17 -6.09
CA TYR A 51 -22.06 0.45 -6.80
C TYR A 51 -20.99 1.00 -5.83
N GLY A 52 -19.89 0.25 -5.73
CA GLY A 52 -18.80 0.52 -4.79
C GLY A 52 -18.94 -0.27 -3.48
N SER A 53 -17.91 -0.18 -2.66
CA SER A 53 -17.85 -0.84 -1.36
C SER A 53 -17.27 0.12 -0.33
N PRO A 54 -17.85 0.21 0.89
CA PRO A 54 -17.26 1.05 1.93
C PRO A 54 -15.88 0.54 2.32
N GLU A 55 -14.97 1.47 2.49
CA GLU A 55 -13.60 1.20 2.96
C GLU A 55 -13.58 1.28 4.48
N ILE A 56 -13.10 0.23 5.12
CA ILE A 56 -13.07 0.10 6.57
C ILE A 56 -11.66 -0.16 7.07
N SER A 57 -11.40 0.22 8.33
CA SER A 57 -10.16 -0.11 9.02
C SER A 57 -9.98 -1.63 9.08
N THR A 58 -8.73 -2.10 9.00
CA THR A 58 -8.38 -3.52 9.15
C THR A 58 -8.65 -4.07 10.53
N THR A 59 -8.84 -3.19 11.52
CA THR A 59 -9.18 -3.55 12.90
C THR A 59 -10.68 -3.61 13.15
N GLU A 60 -11.51 -3.12 12.23
CA GLU A 60 -12.96 -3.23 12.32
C GLU A 60 -13.43 -4.62 11.92
N THR A 61 -14.05 -5.31 12.86
CA THR A 61 -14.62 -6.65 12.65
C THR A 61 -16.11 -6.62 12.33
N LYS A 62 -16.78 -5.50 12.61
CA LYS A 62 -18.22 -5.32 12.35
C LYS A 62 -18.45 -3.95 11.74
N VAL A 63 -19.01 -3.94 10.56
CA VAL A 63 -19.58 -2.74 9.97
C VAL A 63 -21.00 -2.60 10.49
N ALA A 64 -21.39 -1.42 10.95
CA ALA A 64 -22.77 -1.12 11.25
C ALA A 64 -23.56 -1.16 9.93
N ALA A 65 -23.97 -2.33 9.53
CA ALA A 65 -24.90 -2.51 8.43
C ALA A 65 -26.26 -2.01 8.89
N THR A 66 -26.79 -1.07 8.16
CA THR A 66 -28.04 -0.44 8.54
C THR A 66 -29.25 -1.24 8.14
N GLU A 67 -29.19 -1.95 7.03
CA GLU A 67 -30.35 -2.75 6.57
C GLU A 67 -29.91 -3.84 5.58
N LEU A 68 -30.65 -4.94 5.57
CA LEU A 68 -30.60 -5.93 4.49
C LEU A 68 -31.50 -5.44 3.35
N GLY A 69 -30.98 -5.39 2.14
CA GLY A 69 -31.78 -5.15 0.96
C GLY A 69 -32.76 -6.31 0.69
N ASN A 70 -33.72 -6.08 -0.19
CA ASN A 70 -34.70 -7.11 -0.61
C ASN A 70 -34.04 -8.36 -1.22
N ASP A 71 -32.77 -8.23 -1.65
CA ASP A 71 -31.94 -9.31 -2.18
C ASP A 71 -31.13 -10.05 -1.10
N GLY A 72 -31.31 -9.71 0.17
CA GLY A 72 -30.58 -10.27 1.30
C GLY A 72 -29.14 -9.78 1.45
N ARG A 73 -28.74 -8.77 0.70
CA ARG A 73 -27.40 -8.18 0.76
C ARG A 73 -27.36 -6.94 1.64
N LEU A 74 -26.19 -6.67 2.21
CA LEU A 74 -25.96 -5.47 3.02
C LEU A 74 -26.11 -4.21 2.16
N GLN A 75 -26.88 -3.24 2.67
CA GLN A 75 -27.02 -1.93 2.08
C GLN A 75 -26.35 -0.88 2.96
N PHE A 76 -25.69 0.07 2.32
CA PHE A 76 -24.99 1.18 2.98
C PHE A 76 -25.54 2.52 2.47
N SER A 77 -25.61 3.50 3.35
CA SER A 77 -25.95 4.87 2.97
C SER A 77 -24.85 5.50 2.10
N LYS A 78 -25.21 6.57 1.36
CA LYS A 78 -24.22 7.34 0.60
C LYS A 78 -23.07 7.87 1.47
N ALA A 79 -23.36 8.25 2.72
CA ALA A 79 -22.37 8.70 3.68
C ALA A 79 -21.41 7.58 4.05
N GLN A 80 -21.90 6.37 4.34
CA GLN A 80 -21.08 5.19 4.62
C GLN A 80 -20.22 4.79 3.41
N MET A 81 -20.77 4.88 2.20
CA MET A 81 -20.03 4.58 0.97
C MET A 81 -18.91 5.59 0.68
N ALA A 82 -19.05 6.82 1.16
CA ALA A 82 -18.06 7.88 1.01
C ALA A 82 -16.94 7.82 2.08
N GLU A 83 -17.14 7.10 3.17
CA GLU A 83 -16.11 6.95 4.21
C GLU A 83 -14.87 6.22 3.67
N ARG A 84 -13.71 6.71 4.09
CA ARG A 84 -12.38 6.18 3.76
C ARG A 84 -11.61 5.94 5.05
N LYS A 85 -11.79 4.78 5.65
CA LYS A 85 -11.15 4.41 6.91
C LYS A 85 -9.86 3.63 6.63
N HIS A 86 -8.82 4.34 6.26
CA HIS A 86 -7.50 3.77 6.03
C HIS A 86 -6.68 3.80 7.32
N ASP A 87 -5.93 2.73 7.55
CA ASP A 87 -5.00 2.63 8.67
C ASP A 87 -3.61 3.03 8.19
N PRO A 88 -3.08 4.20 8.61
CA PRO A 88 -1.70 4.54 8.31
C PRO A 88 -0.75 3.64 9.09
N LEU A 89 0.30 3.13 8.43
CA LEU A 89 1.33 2.33 9.05
C LEU A 89 2.65 3.10 9.09
N VAL A 90 3.33 3.03 10.22
CA VAL A 90 4.62 3.68 10.41
C VAL A 90 5.73 2.85 9.76
N VAL A 91 6.49 3.45 8.87
CA VAL A 91 7.74 2.92 8.36
C VAL A 91 8.84 3.25 9.36
N LYS A 92 9.32 2.25 10.09
CA LYS A 92 10.34 2.43 11.13
C LYS A 92 11.72 2.68 10.54
N SER A 93 12.05 2.00 9.46
CA SER A 93 13.32 2.18 8.75
C SER A 93 13.19 1.79 7.29
N ALA A 94 14.05 2.35 6.46
CA ALA A 94 14.18 2.02 5.05
C ALA A 94 15.64 1.63 4.77
N THR A 95 15.87 0.42 4.27
CA THR A 95 17.21 -0.12 4.01
C THR A 95 17.36 -0.40 2.53
N LEU A 96 18.32 0.28 1.90
CA LEU A 96 18.67 0.07 0.50
C LEU A 96 19.59 -1.14 0.36
N SER A 97 19.33 -2.00 -0.65
CA SER A 97 20.18 -3.13 -0.98
C SER A 97 21.53 -2.69 -1.54
N ALA A 98 22.50 -3.62 -1.55
CA ALA A 98 23.87 -3.36 -2.06
C ALA A 98 23.86 -2.95 -3.55
N ASP A 99 22.96 -3.51 -4.36
CA ASP A 99 22.79 -3.17 -5.78
C ASP A 99 21.96 -1.89 -6.00
N ARG A 100 21.47 -1.26 -4.93
CA ARG A 100 20.65 -0.04 -4.93
C ARG A 100 19.34 -0.13 -5.72
N ARG A 101 18.84 -1.35 -5.97
CA ARG A 101 17.61 -1.58 -6.74
C ARG A 101 16.45 -2.07 -5.90
N SER A 102 16.68 -2.35 -4.63
CA SER A 102 15.65 -2.82 -3.70
C SER A 102 15.70 -2.05 -2.39
N VAL A 103 14.53 -1.76 -1.83
CA VAL A 103 14.41 -1.16 -0.51
C VAL A 103 13.56 -2.07 0.37
N PHE A 104 14.04 -2.33 1.58
CA PHE A 104 13.28 -3.00 2.62
C PHE A 104 12.75 -1.97 3.63
N LEU A 105 11.43 -1.91 3.76
CA LEU A 105 10.73 -1.05 4.71
C LEU A 105 10.34 -1.87 5.94
N ALA A 106 10.93 -1.57 7.09
CA ALA A 106 10.54 -2.21 8.35
C ALA A 106 9.23 -1.59 8.86
N ILE A 107 8.20 -2.41 8.96
CA ILE A 107 6.85 -1.99 9.34
C ILE A 107 6.33 -2.94 10.41
N PRO A 108 6.49 -2.59 11.70
CA PRO A 108 6.14 -3.49 12.82
C PRO A 108 4.67 -3.90 12.86
N ASP A 109 3.78 -3.01 12.43
CA ASP A 109 2.33 -3.20 12.50
C ASP A 109 1.72 -3.75 11.19
N LEU A 110 2.55 -4.23 10.28
CA LEU A 110 2.07 -4.81 9.03
C LEU A 110 1.24 -6.06 9.30
N ARG A 111 0.08 -6.13 8.68
CA ARG A 111 -0.89 -7.21 8.84
C ARG A 111 -1.63 -7.46 7.52
N PRO A 112 -2.27 -8.62 7.36
CA PRO A 112 -3.09 -8.88 6.19
C PRO A 112 -4.19 -7.83 6.01
N ALA A 113 -4.39 -7.40 4.77
CA ALA A 113 -5.39 -6.40 4.39
C ALA A 113 -5.83 -6.62 2.96
N MET A 114 -7.09 -6.30 2.66
CA MET A 114 -7.62 -6.40 1.30
C MET A 114 -6.93 -5.43 0.34
N GLN A 115 -6.53 -4.25 0.85
CA GLN A 115 -5.80 -3.26 0.10
C GLN A 115 -4.65 -2.68 0.91
N MET A 116 -3.52 -2.52 0.26
CA MET A 116 -2.36 -1.78 0.74
C MET A 116 -1.97 -0.77 -0.32
N GLN A 117 -1.77 0.48 0.06
CA GLN A 117 -1.27 1.53 -0.80
C GLN A 117 0.07 2.03 -0.27
N LEU A 118 1.11 1.88 -1.07
CA LEU A 118 2.44 2.41 -0.78
C LEU A 118 2.71 3.58 -1.73
N LYS A 119 2.83 4.78 -1.19
CA LYS A 119 3.26 5.97 -1.92
C LYS A 119 4.74 6.22 -1.66
N TYR A 120 5.46 6.62 -2.69
CA TYR A 120 6.88 6.92 -2.61
C TYR A 120 7.24 8.19 -3.36
N GLU A 121 8.21 8.93 -2.80
CA GLU A 121 8.84 10.09 -3.42
C GLU A 121 10.36 9.90 -3.35
N LEU A 122 10.94 9.40 -4.41
CA LEU A 122 12.34 8.99 -4.48
C LEU A 122 13.09 9.73 -5.59
N LYS A 123 14.37 9.42 -5.68
CA LYS A 123 15.22 9.78 -6.83
C LYS A 123 15.99 8.55 -7.29
N SER A 124 16.21 8.45 -8.58
CA SER A 124 17.17 7.50 -9.13
C SER A 124 18.60 7.99 -8.90
N ALA A 125 19.58 7.09 -9.02
CA ALA A 125 21.00 7.44 -8.82
C ALA A 125 21.49 8.53 -9.77
N ASP A 126 20.85 8.68 -10.95
CA ASP A 126 21.15 9.75 -11.92
C ASP A 126 20.40 11.08 -11.63
N GLY A 127 19.66 11.15 -10.51
CA GLY A 127 18.97 12.36 -10.05
C GLY A 127 17.57 12.56 -10.60
N ALA A 128 17.03 11.63 -11.40
CA ALA A 128 15.67 11.71 -11.89
C ALA A 128 14.66 11.45 -10.77
N GLU A 129 13.59 12.23 -10.73
CA GLU A 129 12.51 12.04 -9.75
C GLU A 129 11.72 10.75 -10.04
N LEU A 130 11.46 10.00 -8.96
CA LEU A 130 10.53 8.87 -8.96
C LEU A 130 9.43 9.14 -7.95
N ARG A 131 8.23 9.35 -8.43
CA ARG A 131 7.05 9.55 -7.60
C ARG A 131 5.93 8.66 -8.09
N GLY A 132 5.27 7.95 -7.19
CA GLY A 132 4.16 7.09 -7.55
C GLY A 132 3.58 6.35 -6.38
N GLN A 133 2.77 5.36 -6.71
CA GLN A 133 2.13 4.48 -5.73
C GLN A 133 2.04 3.06 -6.26
N VAL A 134 2.08 2.11 -5.33
CA VAL A 134 1.81 0.70 -5.57
C VAL A 134 0.60 0.30 -4.73
N ILE A 135 -0.36 -0.36 -5.36
CA ILE A 135 -1.52 -0.92 -4.67
C ILE A 135 -1.42 -2.44 -4.75
N ASN A 136 -1.60 -3.09 -3.63
CA ASN A 136 -1.50 -4.55 -3.52
C ASN A 136 -2.48 -5.09 -2.48
N THR A 137 -2.75 -6.41 -2.56
CA THR A 137 -3.50 -7.15 -1.56
C THR A 137 -2.54 -7.98 -0.72
N ILE A 138 -2.68 -7.96 0.59
CA ILE A 138 -1.88 -8.79 1.50
C ILE A 138 -2.78 -9.91 2.03
N HIS A 139 -2.71 -11.09 1.41
CA HIS A 139 -3.44 -12.27 1.87
C HIS A 139 -2.81 -12.89 3.11
N SER A 140 -1.49 -12.97 3.12
CA SER A 140 -0.70 -13.50 4.22
C SER A 140 0.69 -12.86 4.21
N LEU A 141 1.35 -12.88 5.35
CA LEU A 141 2.72 -12.41 5.48
C LEU A 141 3.68 -13.59 5.43
N ALA A 142 4.68 -13.51 4.57
CA ALA A 142 5.78 -14.47 4.56
C ALA A 142 6.66 -14.33 5.82
N GLU A 143 7.36 -15.37 6.17
CA GLU A 143 8.30 -15.36 7.30
C GLU A 143 9.58 -14.57 7.00
#